data_523eab0ab16b4fc0e437d3ea0f13715c
#
_entry.id   523eab0ab16b4fc0e437d3ea0f13715c
#
_cell.length_a   1.000
_cell.length_b   1.000
_cell.length_c   1.000
_cell.angle_alpha   90.00
_cell.angle_beta   90.00
_cell.angle_gamma   90.00
#
_symmetry.space_group_name_H-M   'P 1'
#
loop_
_entity.id
_entity.type
_entity.pdbx_description
1 polymer ?
#
loop_
_entity_poly.entity_id
_entity_poly.type
_entity_poly.pdbx_seq_one_letter_code
_entity_poly.pdbx_strand_id
1 'polypeptide(L)'
;YLEKEYTRQKELNADKVNSDKTLQQVTAEYTSQKIILKGYSEKLRLINISPERLTEEKISRQVALYSPINGYVSKVNVNTGKFVQPTDVLFELINPDDIHAALSIFEKDLSKVSIGQHVKISFVDEPEKEYEGEVILVNRNVDENRTAIAHCHFLSHPKQLLPGMFLNARIQVKETMVTVLPEGS
;
A
#
# COMPACT_ATOMS: atom_id res chain seq x y z
N TYR A 1 -24.09 -33.61 -3.92
CA TYR A 1 -25.21 -34.22 -4.63
C TYR A 1 -25.11 -34.02 -6.14
N LEU A 2 -25.15 -32.81 -6.64
CA LEU A 2 -25.15 -32.46 -8.08
C LEU A 2 -23.97 -33.04 -8.88
N GLU A 3 -22.77 -33.08 -8.30
CA GLU A 3 -21.60 -33.69 -8.97
C GLU A 3 -21.82 -35.18 -9.24
N LYS A 4 -22.32 -35.91 -8.25
CA LYS A 4 -22.65 -37.36 -8.41
C LYS A 4 -23.78 -37.57 -9.41
N GLU A 5 -24.78 -36.67 -9.38
CA GLU A 5 -25.91 -36.74 -10.32
C GLU A 5 -25.45 -36.43 -11.75
N TYR A 6 -24.62 -35.42 -11.94
CA TYR A 6 -24.02 -35.13 -13.25
C TYR A 6 -23.22 -36.31 -13.81
N THR A 7 -22.36 -36.92 -12.97
CA THR A 7 -21.59 -38.11 -13.37
C THR A 7 -22.51 -39.26 -13.78
N ARG A 8 -23.54 -39.57 -12.95
CA ARG A 8 -24.51 -40.61 -13.26
C ARG A 8 -25.27 -40.34 -14.57
N GLN A 9 -25.75 -39.11 -14.76
CA GLN A 9 -26.50 -38.77 -15.97
C GLN A 9 -25.63 -38.80 -17.22
N LYS A 10 -24.34 -38.49 -17.10
CA LYS A 10 -23.37 -38.58 -18.17
C LYS A 10 -23.10 -40.00 -18.60
N GLU A 11 -22.98 -40.94 -17.64
CA GLU A 11 -22.82 -42.39 -17.90
C GLU A 11 -24.07 -42.96 -18.56
N LEU A 12 -25.25 -42.67 -18.02
CA LEU A 12 -26.52 -43.12 -18.59
C LEU A 12 -26.79 -42.61 -20.01
N ASN A 13 -26.31 -41.38 -20.31
CA ASN A 13 -26.42 -40.80 -21.65
C ASN A 13 -25.47 -41.49 -22.63
N ALA A 14 -24.23 -41.82 -22.20
CA ALA A 14 -23.30 -42.57 -23.02
C ALA A 14 -23.88 -43.94 -23.43
N ASP A 15 -24.60 -44.57 -22.52
CA ASP A 15 -25.29 -45.86 -22.75
C ASP A 15 -26.67 -45.70 -23.45
N LYS A 16 -27.04 -44.46 -23.89
CA LYS A 16 -28.30 -44.15 -24.56
C LYS A 16 -29.55 -44.48 -23.72
N VAL A 17 -29.44 -44.49 -22.40
CA VAL A 17 -30.54 -44.79 -21.47
C VAL A 17 -31.37 -43.58 -21.13
N ASN A 18 -30.78 -42.36 -21.11
CA ASN A 18 -31.46 -41.12 -20.86
C ASN A 18 -31.44 -40.16 -22.06
N SER A 19 -32.26 -39.08 -22.01
CA SER A 19 -32.28 -38.09 -23.09
C SER A 19 -31.17 -37.04 -22.95
N ASP A 20 -30.68 -36.51 -24.11
CA ASP A 20 -29.73 -35.39 -24.16
C ASP A 20 -30.23 -34.18 -23.39
N LYS A 21 -31.53 -33.92 -23.41
CA LYS A 21 -32.18 -32.84 -22.66
C LYS A 21 -31.95 -32.97 -21.16
N THR A 22 -32.06 -34.17 -20.60
CA THR A 22 -31.82 -34.42 -19.17
C THR A 22 -30.36 -34.17 -18.80
N LEU A 23 -29.43 -34.64 -19.64
CA LEU A 23 -27.99 -34.39 -19.42
C LEU A 23 -27.69 -32.89 -19.50
N GLN A 24 -28.20 -32.16 -20.48
CA GLN A 24 -28.01 -30.73 -20.63
C GLN A 24 -28.54 -29.96 -19.42
N GLN A 25 -29.72 -30.33 -18.91
CA GLN A 25 -30.29 -29.67 -17.72
C GLN A 25 -29.41 -29.86 -16.49
N VAL A 26 -29.00 -31.08 -16.17
CA VAL A 26 -28.15 -31.39 -15.03
C VAL A 26 -26.77 -30.74 -15.18
N THR A 27 -26.23 -30.72 -16.40
CA THR A 27 -24.94 -30.04 -16.71
C THR A 27 -25.02 -28.53 -16.45
N ALA A 28 -26.09 -27.90 -16.90
CA ALA A 28 -26.30 -26.47 -16.68
C ALA A 28 -26.42 -26.13 -15.20
N GLU A 29 -27.19 -26.93 -14.43
CA GLU A 29 -27.37 -26.74 -13.01
C GLU A 29 -26.06 -26.99 -12.23
N TYR A 30 -25.33 -28.07 -12.52
CA TYR A 30 -24.03 -28.36 -11.92
C TYR A 30 -23.00 -27.24 -12.19
N THR A 31 -22.92 -26.80 -13.46
CA THR A 31 -22.00 -25.73 -13.84
C THR A 31 -22.33 -24.41 -13.16
N SER A 32 -23.61 -24.06 -13.09
CA SER A 32 -24.10 -22.87 -12.40
C SER A 32 -23.70 -22.88 -10.91
N GLN A 33 -23.99 -23.99 -10.21
CA GLN A 33 -23.63 -24.12 -8.79
C GLN A 33 -22.12 -24.10 -8.56
N LYS A 34 -21.35 -24.70 -9.47
CA LYS A 34 -19.88 -24.66 -9.41
C LYS A 34 -19.31 -23.26 -9.55
N ILE A 35 -19.89 -22.44 -10.44
CA ILE A 35 -19.49 -21.04 -10.62
C ILE A 35 -19.82 -20.21 -9.37
N ILE A 36 -21.02 -20.40 -8.79
CA ILE A 36 -21.45 -19.73 -7.58
C ILE A 36 -20.50 -20.09 -6.41
N LEU A 37 -20.20 -21.38 -6.23
CA LEU A 37 -19.27 -21.84 -5.20
C LEU A 37 -17.89 -21.20 -5.35
N LYS A 38 -17.37 -21.15 -6.58
CA LYS A 38 -16.11 -20.49 -6.87
C LYS A 38 -16.16 -19.00 -6.52
N GLY A 39 -17.25 -18.31 -6.87
CA GLY A 39 -17.45 -16.91 -6.53
C GLY A 39 -17.43 -16.65 -5.01
N TYR A 40 -18.10 -17.49 -4.22
CA TYR A 40 -18.05 -17.39 -2.76
C TYR A 40 -16.66 -17.73 -2.20
N SER A 41 -15.97 -18.72 -2.78
CA SER A 41 -14.60 -19.05 -2.38
C SER A 41 -13.65 -17.87 -2.58
N GLU A 42 -13.73 -17.17 -3.71
CA GLU A 42 -12.90 -15.97 -3.94
C GLU A 42 -13.26 -14.82 -2.98
N LYS A 43 -14.56 -14.62 -2.68
CA LYS A 43 -14.97 -13.62 -1.67
C LYS A 43 -14.40 -13.93 -0.27
N LEU A 44 -14.35 -15.19 0.12
CA LEU A 44 -13.74 -15.60 1.39
C LEU A 44 -12.23 -15.36 1.40
N ARG A 45 -11.55 -15.65 0.30
CA ARG A 45 -10.11 -15.38 0.15
C ARG A 45 -9.76 -13.89 0.25
N LEU A 46 -10.63 -13.01 -0.26
CA LEU A 46 -10.44 -11.55 -0.12
C LEU A 46 -10.37 -11.08 1.34
N ILE A 47 -11.02 -11.80 2.25
CA ILE A 47 -11.00 -11.52 3.70
C ILE A 47 -10.06 -12.46 4.46
N ASN A 48 -9.09 -13.07 3.76
CA ASN A 48 -8.10 -14.00 4.30
C ASN A 48 -8.69 -15.25 4.98
N ILE A 49 -9.87 -15.67 4.57
CA ILE A 49 -10.45 -16.96 4.99
C ILE A 49 -10.18 -17.99 3.90
N SER A 50 -9.54 -19.11 4.28
CA SER A 50 -9.33 -20.25 3.39
C SER A 50 -10.60 -21.08 3.31
N PRO A 51 -11.29 -21.16 2.15
CA PRO A 51 -12.54 -21.92 1.99
C PRO A 51 -12.35 -23.41 2.29
N GLU A 52 -11.17 -23.94 2.01
CA GLU A 52 -10.80 -25.35 2.20
C GLU A 52 -10.77 -25.76 3.67
N ARG A 53 -10.63 -24.80 4.58
CA ARG A 53 -10.59 -25.02 6.04
C ARG A 53 -11.95 -24.82 6.70
N LEU A 54 -12.95 -24.38 5.95
CA LEU A 54 -14.29 -24.19 6.47
C LEU A 54 -15.04 -25.54 6.50
N THR A 55 -15.52 -25.89 7.67
CA THR A 55 -16.48 -26.97 7.88
C THR A 55 -17.72 -26.38 8.54
N GLU A 56 -18.85 -27.07 8.48
CA GLU A 56 -20.11 -26.65 9.12
C GLU A 56 -19.91 -26.28 10.61
N GLU A 57 -18.99 -26.98 11.30
CA GLU A 57 -18.67 -26.76 12.71
C GLU A 57 -17.70 -25.58 12.94
N LYS A 58 -16.95 -25.17 11.91
CA LYS A 58 -15.87 -24.14 11.99
C LYS A 58 -16.23 -22.82 11.32
N ILE A 59 -17.50 -22.55 11.11
CA ILE A 59 -17.93 -21.25 10.62
C ILE A 59 -17.76 -20.22 11.74
N SER A 60 -16.77 -19.34 11.60
CA SER A 60 -16.50 -18.29 12.57
C SER A 60 -17.39 -17.06 12.33
N ARG A 61 -17.85 -16.44 13.43
CA ARG A 61 -18.52 -15.14 13.43
C ARG A 61 -17.53 -13.97 13.45
N GLN A 62 -16.24 -14.26 13.55
CA GLN A 62 -15.18 -13.28 13.67
C GLN A 62 -14.21 -13.43 12.50
N VAL A 63 -13.78 -12.31 11.96
CA VAL A 63 -12.77 -12.23 10.91
C VAL A 63 -11.59 -11.44 11.47
N ALA A 64 -10.39 -12.02 11.39
CA ALA A 64 -9.17 -11.31 11.73
C ALA A 64 -8.74 -10.42 10.55
N LEU A 65 -8.55 -9.13 10.82
CA LEU A 65 -7.94 -8.19 9.88
C LEU A 65 -6.45 -8.13 10.18
N TYR A 66 -5.64 -8.39 9.17
CA TYR A 66 -4.19 -8.34 9.27
C TYR A 66 -3.67 -7.05 8.65
N SER A 67 -2.58 -6.52 9.23
CA SER A 67 -1.86 -5.39 8.63
C SER A 67 -1.29 -5.79 7.26
N PRO A 68 -1.49 -4.99 6.20
CA PRO A 68 -0.88 -5.22 4.89
C PRO A 68 0.60 -4.83 4.85
N ILE A 69 1.10 -4.09 5.85
CA ILE A 69 2.47 -3.58 5.94
C ILE A 69 3.10 -3.93 7.29
N ASN A 70 4.43 -3.99 7.31
CA ASN A 70 5.20 -4.00 8.54
C ASN A 70 5.27 -2.58 9.09
N GLY A 71 5.02 -2.42 10.39
CA GLY A 71 5.03 -1.10 11.00
C GLY A 71 4.25 -1.05 12.30
N TYR A 72 3.82 0.14 12.67
CA TYR A 72 3.05 0.36 13.89
C TYR A 72 1.76 1.15 13.62
N VAL A 73 0.83 1.03 14.55
CA VAL A 73 -0.45 1.75 14.51
C VAL A 73 -0.23 3.16 15.04
N SER A 74 -0.44 4.17 14.19
CA SER A 74 -0.36 5.58 14.58
C SER A 74 -1.68 6.09 15.16
N LYS A 75 -2.80 5.55 14.67
CA LYS A 75 -4.11 5.98 15.13
C LYS A 75 -5.13 4.85 15.08
N VAL A 76 -5.99 4.82 16.10
CA VAL A 76 -7.10 3.87 16.21
C VAL A 76 -8.41 4.68 16.15
N ASN A 77 -9.22 4.43 15.12
CA ASN A 77 -10.49 5.13 14.89
C ASN A 77 -11.72 4.27 15.21
N VAL A 78 -11.50 3.12 15.86
CA VAL A 78 -12.56 2.15 16.18
C VAL A 78 -12.45 1.69 17.63
N ASN A 79 -13.61 1.41 18.24
CA ASN A 79 -13.71 0.83 19.57
C ASN A 79 -14.61 -0.41 19.50
N THR A 80 -14.48 -1.29 20.50
CA THR A 80 -15.34 -2.47 20.65
C THR A 80 -16.82 -2.05 20.67
N GLY A 81 -17.63 -2.72 19.85
CA GLY A 81 -19.05 -2.44 19.72
C GLY A 81 -19.42 -1.38 18.69
N LYS A 82 -18.45 -0.69 18.09
CA LYS A 82 -18.72 0.25 17.01
C LYS A 82 -19.14 -0.52 15.74
N PHE A 83 -20.25 -0.11 15.15
CA PHE A 83 -20.60 -0.55 13.80
C PHE A 83 -19.67 0.13 12.80
N VAL A 84 -19.14 -0.65 11.85
CA VAL A 84 -18.19 -0.18 10.83
C VAL A 84 -18.71 -0.47 9.42
N GLN A 85 -18.44 0.45 8.51
CA GLN A 85 -18.75 0.31 7.09
C GLN A 85 -17.48 0.01 6.29
N PRO A 86 -17.59 -0.52 5.06
CA PRO A 86 -16.43 -0.83 4.22
C PRO A 86 -15.53 0.39 3.90
N THR A 87 -16.05 1.60 4.02
CA THR A 87 -15.34 2.86 3.76
C THR A 87 -14.69 3.45 5.00
N ASP A 88 -14.94 2.89 6.19
CA ASP A 88 -14.41 3.43 7.43
C ASP A 88 -12.93 3.09 7.60
N VAL A 89 -12.14 4.10 7.94
CA VAL A 89 -10.74 3.93 8.32
C VAL A 89 -10.69 3.48 9.78
N LEU A 90 -10.30 2.23 10.02
CA LEU A 90 -10.23 1.64 11.35
C LEU A 90 -8.91 1.96 12.05
N PHE A 91 -7.80 1.83 11.35
CA PHE A 91 -6.45 2.04 11.83
C PHE A 91 -5.64 2.82 10.81
N GLU A 92 -4.79 3.70 11.29
CA GLU A 92 -3.75 4.34 10.47
C GLU A 92 -2.43 3.66 10.80
N LEU A 93 -1.76 3.13 9.77
CA LEU A 93 -0.53 2.36 9.90
C LEU A 93 0.62 3.15 9.29
N ILE A 94 1.78 3.10 9.94
CA ILE A 94 3.01 3.73 9.46
C ILE A 94 4.08 2.68 9.29
N ASN A 95 4.67 2.65 8.11
CA ASN A 95 5.90 1.92 7.86
C ASN A 95 7.08 2.88 8.10
N PRO A 96 7.93 2.67 9.11
CA PRO A 96 9.05 3.55 9.39
C PRO A 96 10.11 3.58 8.27
N ASP A 97 10.21 2.48 7.50
CA ASP A 97 11.17 2.38 6.40
C ASP A 97 10.78 3.24 5.17
N ASP A 98 9.52 3.69 5.13
CA ASP A 98 8.93 4.43 4.01
C ASP A 98 8.75 5.94 4.32
N ILE A 99 9.35 6.41 5.42
CA ILE A 99 9.28 7.82 5.80
C ILE A 99 10.28 8.62 4.98
N HIS A 100 9.80 9.66 4.33
CA HIS A 100 10.59 10.57 3.52
C HIS A 100 10.59 11.98 4.13
N ALA A 101 11.71 12.71 3.95
CA ALA A 101 11.75 14.10 4.31
C ALA A 101 11.08 14.94 3.21
N ALA A 102 10.11 15.79 3.60
CA ALA A 102 9.47 16.74 2.72
C ALA A 102 10.10 18.13 2.90
N LEU A 103 10.81 18.62 1.90
CA LEU A 103 11.51 19.89 1.92
C LEU A 103 10.74 20.94 1.14
N SER A 104 10.42 22.06 1.78
CA SER A 104 9.81 23.21 1.11
C SER A 104 10.90 24.05 0.42
N ILE A 105 10.88 24.09 -0.90
CA ILE A 105 11.84 24.81 -1.73
C ILE A 105 11.17 26.05 -2.30
N PHE A 106 11.79 27.22 -2.14
CA PHE A 106 11.28 28.45 -2.76
C PHE A 106 11.41 28.38 -4.29
N GLU A 107 10.44 28.97 -5.01
CA GLU A 107 10.38 29.02 -6.48
C GLU A 107 11.71 29.47 -7.10
N LYS A 108 12.35 30.51 -6.54
CA LYS A 108 13.64 31.05 -7.02
C LYS A 108 14.80 30.05 -6.99
N ASP A 109 14.72 29.03 -6.11
CA ASP A 109 15.78 28.05 -5.92
C ASP A 109 15.41 26.68 -6.55
N LEU A 110 14.16 26.53 -7.02
CA LEU A 110 13.66 25.27 -7.59
C LEU A 110 14.47 24.80 -8.80
N SER A 111 14.98 25.72 -9.62
CA SER A 111 15.82 25.40 -10.78
C SER A 111 17.18 24.80 -10.42
N LYS A 112 17.62 24.95 -9.17
CA LYS A 112 18.89 24.42 -8.66
C LYS A 112 18.73 23.03 -8.06
N VAL A 113 17.48 22.58 -7.81
CA VAL A 113 17.18 21.30 -7.19
C VAL A 113 16.82 20.27 -8.25
N SER A 114 17.49 19.13 -8.20
CA SER A 114 17.31 18.02 -9.13
C SER A 114 17.29 16.68 -8.40
N ILE A 115 16.61 15.71 -8.99
CA ILE A 115 16.61 14.33 -8.50
C ILE A 115 18.05 13.79 -8.50
N GLY A 116 18.41 13.03 -7.49
CA GLY A 116 19.73 12.45 -7.30
C GLY A 116 20.71 13.33 -6.55
N GLN A 117 20.31 14.55 -6.12
CA GLN A 117 21.19 15.40 -5.31
C GLN A 117 21.27 14.91 -3.88
N HIS A 118 22.48 14.95 -3.33
CA HIS A 118 22.74 14.65 -1.92
C HIS A 118 22.20 15.76 -1.01
N VAL A 119 21.61 15.33 0.09
CA VAL A 119 21.02 16.21 1.10
C VAL A 119 21.54 15.82 2.47
N LYS A 120 21.98 16.79 3.23
CA LYS A 120 22.29 16.63 4.65
C LYS A 120 21.08 17.10 5.45
N ILE A 121 20.55 16.24 6.27
CA ILE A 121 19.33 16.43 7.05
C ILE A 121 19.69 16.41 8.53
N SER A 122 19.24 17.41 9.29
CA SER A 122 19.35 17.43 10.75
C SER A 122 17.99 17.72 11.37
N PHE A 123 17.71 17.08 12.50
CA PHE A 123 16.47 17.33 13.25
C PHE A 123 16.67 18.49 14.23
N VAL A 124 15.58 19.19 14.51
CA VAL A 124 15.63 20.34 15.44
C VAL A 124 16.03 19.89 16.84
N ASP A 125 15.66 18.67 17.22
CA ASP A 125 15.96 18.09 18.54
C ASP A 125 17.43 17.65 18.69
N GLU A 126 18.10 17.28 17.55
CA GLU A 126 19.49 16.84 17.49
C GLU A 126 20.24 17.56 16.37
N PRO A 127 20.49 18.88 16.49
CA PRO A 127 21.06 19.70 15.40
C PRO A 127 22.51 19.32 15.04
N GLU A 128 23.23 18.73 15.97
CA GLU A 128 24.63 18.27 15.79
C GLU A 128 24.73 17.00 14.95
N LYS A 129 23.61 16.27 14.76
CA LYS A 129 23.59 15.00 14.07
C LYS A 129 23.04 15.16 12.67
N GLU A 130 23.92 14.96 11.69
CA GLU A 130 23.55 14.99 10.29
C GLU A 130 23.27 13.58 9.75
N TYR A 131 22.21 13.45 9.00
CA TYR A 131 21.84 12.25 8.25
C TYR A 131 21.95 12.52 6.76
N GLU A 132 22.44 11.54 6.04
CA GLU A 132 22.52 11.62 4.59
C GLU A 132 21.20 11.20 3.94
N GLY A 133 20.83 11.95 2.91
CA GLY A 133 19.65 11.67 2.09
C GLY A 133 19.90 12.02 0.64
N GLU A 134 18.95 11.66 -0.18
CA GLU A 134 18.96 11.91 -1.62
C GLU A 134 17.58 12.42 -2.08
N VAL A 135 17.56 13.41 -2.96
CA VAL A 135 16.31 13.91 -3.57
C VAL A 135 15.77 12.87 -4.54
N ILE A 136 14.59 12.34 -4.26
CA ILE A 136 13.93 11.32 -5.09
C ILE A 136 12.82 11.89 -5.97
N LEU A 137 12.20 12.99 -5.54
CA LEU A 137 11.11 13.62 -6.27
C LEU A 137 11.14 15.14 -6.05
N VAL A 138 10.93 15.90 -7.10
CA VAL A 138 10.72 17.35 -7.03
C VAL A 138 9.36 17.66 -7.64
N ASN A 139 8.43 18.11 -6.81
CA ASN A 139 7.14 18.60 -7.29
C ASN A 139 7.39 19.97 -7.98
N ARG A 140 6.89 20.12 -9.20
CA ARG A 140 7.01 21.36 -9.95
C ARG A 140 5.79 22.29 -9.81
N ASN A 141 4.79 21.87 -9.05
CA ASN A 141 3.67 22.73 -8.69
C ASN A 141 4.05 23.60 -7.53
N VAL A 142 4.01 24.90 -7.74
CA VAL A 142 4.28 25.93 -6.73
C VAL A 142 2.96 26.25 -6.02
N ASP A 143 2.99 26.26 -4.70
CA ASP A 143 1.83 26.60 -3.87
C ASP A 143 1.62 28.13 -3.73
N GLU A 144 0.60 28.54 -2.97
CA GLU A 144 0.28 29.97 -2.71
C GLU A 144 1.41 30.70 -1.99
N ASN A 145 2.26 30.00 -1.25
CA ASN A 145 3.42 30.53 -0.54
C ASN A 145 4.68 30.63 -1.42
N ARG A 146 4.54 30.35 -2.72
CA ARG A 146 5.65 30.27 -3.67
C ARG A 146 6.69 29.23 -3.29
N THR A 147 6.23 28.10 -2.76
CA THR A 147 7.07 26.94 -2.45
C THR A 147 6.64 25.71 -3.22
N ALA A 148 7.60 24.85 -3.53
CA ALA A 148 7.39 23.52 -4.07
C ALA A 148 7.98 22.49 -3.12
N ILE A 149 7.45 21.28 -3.11
CA ILE A 149 7.90 20.21 -2.21
C ILE A 149 8.89 19.32 -2.96
N ALA A 150 10.06 19.12 -2.38
CA ALA A 150 10.98 18.06 -2.76
C ALA A 150 10.97 16.96 -1.72
N HIS A 151 10.84 15.71 -2.16
CA HIS A 151 10.91 14.55 -1.29
C HIS A 151 12.31 13.95 -1.32
N CYS A 152 12.84 13.69 -0.14
CA CYS A 152 14.16 13.11 0.04
C CYS A 152 14.07 11.79 0.80
N HIS A 153 14.74 10.76 0.30
CA HIS A 153 14.91 9.50 0.98
C HIS A 153 16.12 9.56 1.90
N PHE A 154 16.02 8.95 3.10
CA PHE A 154 17.15 8.83 4.01
C PHE A 154 18.03 7.66 3.57
N LEU A 155 19.31 7.90 3.31
CA LEU A 155 20.31 6.86 3.05
C LEU A 155 20.74 6.16 4.34
N SER A 156 20.67 6.90 5.46
CA SER A 156 20.89 6.36 6.81
C SER A 156 19.67 6.69 7.68
N HIS A 157 18.92 5.66 8.08
CA HIS A 157 17.66 5.85 8.82
C HIS A 157 17.94 6.22 10.29
N PRO A 158 17.37 7.33 10.79
CA PRO A 158 17.34 7.61 12.23
C PRO A 158 16.56 6.53 12.97
N LYS A 159 17.02 6.13 14.16
CA LYS A 159 16.38 5.05 14.95
C LYS A 159 14.96 5.38 15.42
N GLN A 160 14.62 6.67 15.53
CA GLN A 160 13.32 7.14 16.03
C GLN A 160 12.77 8.22 15.10
N LEU A 161 12.41 7.83 13.88
CA LEU A 161 11.81 8.73 12.92
C LEU A 161 10.27 8.68 13.06
N LEU A 162 9.67 9.84 13.30
CA LEU A 162 8.23 9.98 13.42
C LEU A 162 7.71 10.96 12.35
N PRO A 163 6.56 10.68 11.72
CA PRO A 163 5.92 11.64 10.84
C PRO A 163 5.60 12.94 11.56
N GLY A 164 5.81 14.07 10.88
CA GLY A 164 5.56 15.40 11.43
C GLY A 164 6.72 16.00 12.22
N MET A 165 7.86 15.32 12.33
CA MET A 165 9.06 15.92 12.90
C MET A 165 9.57 17.05 12.03
N PHE A 166 10.00 18.16 12.67
CA PHE A 166 10.64 19.27 11.98
C PHE A 166 12.11 18.98 11.75
N LEU A 167 12.58 19.31 10.55
CA LEU A 167 13.95 19.10 10.13
C LEU A 167 14.49 20.30 9.35
N ASN A 168 15.81 20.45 9.38
CA ASN A 168 16.56 21.33 8.50
C ASN A 168 17.31 20.48 7.47
N ALA A 169 17.38 20.98 6.23
CA ALA A 169 18.09 20.29 5.18
C ALA A 169 19.02 21.23 4.41
N ARG A 170 20.18 20.70 4.03
CA ARG A 170 21.12 21.37 3.14
C ARG A 170 21.28 20.54 1.88
N ILE A 171 20.78 21.06 0.75
CA ILE A 171 20.90 20.40 -0.54
C ILE A 171 22.22 20.83 -1.17
N GLN A 172 23.01 19.83 -1.57
CA GLN A 172 24.26 20.09 -2.27
C GLN A 172 23.94 20.42 -3.73
N VAL A 173 24.08 21.71 -4.10
CA VAL A 173 23.97 22.14 -5.48
C VAL A 173 25.30 21.92 -6.20
N LYS A 174 25.28 21.79 -7.54
CA LYS A 174 26.51 21.62 -8.33
C LYS A 174 27.51 22.73 -8.02
N GLU A 175 28.76 22.34 -7.75
CA GLU A 175 29.85 23.29 -7.63
C GLU A 175 30.05 24.04 -8.96
N THR A 176 29.96 25.37 -8.91
CA THR A 176 30.31 26.22 -10.04
C THR A 176 31.68 26.84 -9.74
N MET A 177 32.67 26.53 -10.55
CA MET A 177 33.96 27.23 -10.45
C MET A 177 33.75 28.71 -10.74
N VAL A 178 33.95 29.55 -9.74
CA VAL A 178 33.90 31.00 -9.87
C VAL A 178 35.35 31.51 -9.84
N THR A 179 35.76 32.23 -10.87
CA THR A 179 37.03 32.93 -10.84
C THR A 179 36.88 34.13 -9.91
N VAL A 180 37.54 34.08 -8.76
CA VAL A 180 37.58 35.22 -7.81
C VAL A 180 38.78 36.08 -8.13
N LEU A 181 38.57 37.35 -8.42
CA LEU A 181 39.62 38.32 -8.46
C LEU A 181 39.92 38.80 -7.03
N PRO A 182 41.19 38.88 -6.62
CA PRO A 182 41.51 39.43 -5.30
C PRO A 182 41.09 40.90 -5.22
N GLU A 183 40.47 41.30 -4.12
CA GLU A 183 40.19 42.69 -3.82
C GLU A 183 41.53 43.44 -3.69
N GLY A 184 41.86 44.30 -4.67
CA GLY A 184 43.05 45.13 -4.59
C GLY A 184 43.91 45.22 -5.85
N SER A 185 43.31 45.08 -7.04
CA SER A 185 44.02 45.39 -8.29
C SER A 185 43.57 46.74 -8.84
#